data_a13bfbc65a25999bb3797ce8d2211cc4
#
_entry.id   a13bfbc65a25999bb3797ce8d2211cc4
#
_cell.length_a   1.000
_cell.length_b   1.000
_cell.length_c   1.000
_cell.angle_alpha   90.00
_cell.angle_beta   90.00
_cell.angle_gamma   90.00
#
_symmetry.space_group_name_H-M   'P 1'
#
loop_
_entity.id
_entity.type
_entity.pdbx_description
1 polymer ?
#
loop_
_entity_poly.entity_id
_entity_poly.type
_entity_poly.pdbx_seq_one_letter_code
_entity_poly.pdbx_strand_id
1 'polypeptide(L)'
;MLYIDTCVLLAVLTPEAHSPTAAAFLAQARAPLAISSWSVTELHSALGLKVRTKALNPSQAEAVLQGFERGLAPGLLVLELEPQDFSNANACLRGWTTSLRAADALHLAIASGRGASL
;
A
#
# COMPACT_ATOMS: atom_id res chain seq x y z
N MET A 1 -8.88 6.68 -11.29
CA MET A 1 -8.42 6.25 -9.96
C MET A 1 -7.09 5.53 -10.10
N LEU A 2 -6.13 5.93 -9.31
CA LEU A 2 -4.81 5.32 -9.31
C LEU A 2 -4.60 4.58 -7.98
N TYR A 3 -4.36 3.28 -8.06
CA TYR A 3 -4.10 2.46 -6.88
C TYR A 3 -2.60 2.50 -6.54
N ILE A 4 -2.28 2.77 -5.29
CA ILE A 4 -0.91 2.93 -4.81
C ILE A 4 -0.49 1.68 -4.04
N ASP A 5 0.68 1.13 -4.39
CA ASP A 5 1.28 0.05 -3.62
C ASP A 5 1.75 0.54 -2.25
N THR A 6 1.75 -0.35 -1.28
CA THR A 6 2.22 -0.09 0.08
C THR A 6 3.66 0.41 0.11
N CYS A 7 4.51 -0.03 -0.81
CA CYS A 7 5.88 0.45 -0.92
C CYS A 7 5.95 1.97 -1.15
N VAL A 8 5.01 2.51 -1.93
CA VAL A 8 4.94 3.96 -2.18
C VAL A 8 4.53 4.69 -0.89
N LEU A 9 3.56 4.14 -0.15
CA LEU A 9 3.17 4.70 1.15
C LEU A 9 4.36 4.76 2.12
N LEU A 10 5.10 3.67 2.23
CA LEU A 10 6.27 3.60 3.11
C LEU A 10 7.33 4.61 2.71
N ALA A 11 7.58 4.76 1.40
CA ALA A 11 8.56 5.71 0.90
C ALA A 11 8.18 7.16 1.22
N VAL A 12 6.88 7.48 1.26
CA VAL A 12 6.40 8.82 1.64
C VAL A 12 6.46 9.03 3.15
N LEU A 13 6.13 8.00 3.93
CA LEU A 13 5.95 8.10 5.38
C LEU A 13 7.24 7.90 6.17
N THR A 14 8.22 7.22 5.60
CA THR A 14 9.50 6.92 6.26
C THR A 14 10.66 7.34 5.38
N PRO A 15 11.83 7.73 5.96
CA PRO A 15 13.00 8.08 5.16
C PRO A 15 13.55 6.85 4.42
N GLU A 16 13.48 6.88 3.11
CA GLU A 16 13.98 5.83 2.22
C GLU A 16 14.63 6.47 0.99
N ALA A 17 15.40 5.67 0.23
CA ALA A 17 16.10 6.15 -0.95
C ALA A 17 15.17 6.78 -1.99
N HIS A 18 13.95 6.24 -2.13
CA HIS A 18 12.96 6.70 -3.11
C HIS A 18 11.95 7.70 -2.54
N SER A 19 12.10 8.16 -1.28
CA SER A 19 11.14 9.06 -0.65
C SER A 19 10.90 10.36 -1.43
N PRO A 20 11.92 11.08 -1.93
CA PRO A 20 11.68 12.29 -2.71
C PRO A 20 10.90 12.03 -3.99
N THR A 21 11.20 10.93 -4.69
CA THR A 21 10.51 10.56 -5.92
C THR A 21 9.05 10.21 -5.65
N ALA A 22 8.79 9.44 -4.60
CA ALA A 22 7.44 9.05 -4.20
C ALA A 22 6.60 10.28 -3.80
N ALA A 23 7.16 11.16 -2.98
CA ALA A 23 6.49 12.39 -2.55
C ALA A 23 6.15 13.29 -3.75
N ALA A 24 7.09 13.47 -4.68
CA ALA A 24 6.87 14.26 -5.89
C ALA A 24 5.78 13.65 -6.77
N PHE A 25 5.78 12.33 -6.92
CA PHE A 25 4.75 11.60 -7.67
C PHE A 25 3.36 11.85 -7.10
N LEU A 26 3.18 11.71 -5.79
CA LEU A 26 1.89 11.93 -5.15
C LEU A 26 1.44 13.38 -5.23
N ALA A 27 2.36 14.32 -5.06
CA ALA A 27 2.05 15.75 -5.15
C ALA A 27 1.59 16.17 -6.56
N GLN A 28 2.06 15.48 -7.59
CA GLN A 28 1.75 15.78 -8.98
C GLN A 28 0.58 14.95 -9.53
N ALA A 29 0.10 13.97 -8.78
CA ALA A 29 -0.97 13.10 -9.25
C ALA A 29 -2.27 13.90 -9.42
N ARG A 30 -2.92 13.74 -10.57
CA ARG A 30 -4.18 14.42 -10.91
C ARG A 30 -5.40 13.52 -10.79
N ALA A 31 -5.20 12.20 -10.78
CA ALA A 31 -6.27 11.24 -10.58
C ALA A 31 -6.48 10.99 -9.08
N PRO A 32 -7.69 10.60 -8.66
CA PRO A 32 -7.90 10.18 -7.28
C PRO A 32 -6.98 9.01 -6.93
N LEU A 33 -6.36 9.09 -5.75
CA LEU A 33 -5.45 8.08 -5.25
C LEU A 33 -6.19 7.10 -4.35
N ALA A 34 -5.92 5.82 -4.51
CA ALA A 34 -6.58 4.76 -3.75
C ALA A 34 -5.57 3.79 -3.14
N ILE A 35 -5.92 3.28 -1.99
CA ILE A 35 -5.29 2.15 -1.33
C ILE A 35 -6.40 1.18 -0.93
N SER A 36 -6.06 0.06 -0.30
CA SER A 36 -7.06 -0.85 0.24
C SER A 36 -6.89 -1.00 1.75
N SER A 37 -7.88 -1.60 2.40
CA SER A 37 -7.76 -2.01 3.80
C SER A 37 -6.60 -2.98 4.00
N TRP A 38 -6.27 -3.78 2.99
CA TRP A 38 -5.07 -4.63 3.00
C TRP A 38 -3.78 -3.81 3.04
N SER A 39 -3.73 -2.69 2.32
CA SER A 39 -2.58 -1.76 2.37
C SER A 39 -2.33 -1.25 3.78
N VAL A 40 -3.40 -0.92 4.50
CA VAL A 40 -3.29 -0.46 5.90
C VAL A 40 -2.71 -1.55 6.79
N THR A 41 -3.14 -2.79 6.62
CA THR A 41 -2.58 -3.93 7.36
C THR A 41 -1.11 -4.14 7.03
N GLU A 42 -0.74 -4.04 5.76
CA GLU A 42 0.66 -4.16 5.35
C GLU A 42 1.53 -3.03 5.92
N LEU A 43 0.98 -1.82 6.01
CA LEU A 43 1.69 -0.70 6.63
C LEU A 43 2.03 -1.02 8.09
N HIS A 44 1.08 -1.53 8.86
CA HIS A 44 1.31 -1.95 10.23
C HIS A 44 2.38 -3.04 10.32
N SER A 45 2.30 -4.02 9.43
CA SER A 45 3.27 -5.12 9.39
C SER A 45 4.69 -4.62 9.08
N ALA A 46 4.80 -3.72 8.11
CA ALA A 46 6.10 -3.14 7.72
C ALA A 46 6.72 -2.29 8.84
N LEU A 47 5.89 -1.52 9.55
CA LEU A 47 6.36 -0.75 10.71
C LEU A 47 6.81 -1.68 11.83
N GLY A 48 6.08 -2.78 12.06
CA GLY A 48 6.49 -3.79 13.03
C GLY A 48 7.85 -4.40 12.71
N LEU A 49 8.11 -4.67 11.44
CA LEU A 49 9.43 -5.13 10.99
C LEU A 49 10.52 -4.11 11.27
N LYS A 50 10.26 -2.83 10.98
CA LYS A 50 11.21 -1.75 11.25
C LYS A 50 11.52 -1.60 12.73
N VAL A 51 10.55 -1.83 13.60
CA VAL A 51 10.77 -1.83 15.06
C VAL A 51 11.64 -3.02 15.46
N ARG A 52 11.33 -4.21 14.99
CA ARG A 52 12.10 -5.43 15.31
C ARG A 52 13.55 -5.35 14.82
N THR A 53 13.77 -4.72 13.69
CA THR A 53 15.12 -4.54 13.12
C THR A 53 15.81 -3.27 13.62
N LYS A 54 15.19 -2.54 14.54
CA LYS A 54 15.70 -1.31 15.15
C LYS A 54 15.91 -0.14 14.17
N ALA A 55 15.27 -0.18 13.02
CA ALA A 55 15.23 0.96 12.11
C ALA A 55 14.38 2.10 12.69
N LEU A 56 13.34 1.74 13.45
CA LEU A 56 12.50 2.66 14.20
C LEU A 56 12.33 2.15 15.63
N ASN A 57 12.14 3.06 16.58
CA ASN A 57 11.62 2.67 17.89
C ASN A 57 10.08 2.70 17.89
N PRO A 58 9.40 2.13 18.91
CA PRO A 58 7.94 2.11 18.95
C PRO A 58 7.30 3.50 18.87
N SER A 59 7.90 4.49 19.52
CA SER A 59 7.40 5.87 19.48
C SER A 59 7.46 6.46 18.07
N GLN A 60 8.52 6.19 17.33
CA GLN A 60 8.66 6.63 15.94
C GLN A 60 7.65 5.93 15.03
N ALA A 61 7.41 4.64 15.23
CA ALA A 61 6.42 3.89 14.48
C ALA A 61 5.01 4.46 14.70
N GLU A 62 4.66 4.77 15.96
CA GLU A 62 3.39 5.42 16.27
C GLU A 62 3.26 6.79 15.59
N ALA A 63 4.34 7.56 15.56
CA ALA A 63 4.34 8.86 14.89
C ALA A 63 4.10 8.72 13.39
N VAL A 64 4.66 7.68 12.75
CA VAL A 64 4.43 7.39 11.33
C VAL A 64 2.95 7.06 11.09
N LEU A 65 2.35 6.22 11.93
CA LEU A 65 0.92 5.88 11.83
C LEU A 65 0.03 7.11 12.00
N GLN A 66 0.32 7.97 12.96
CA GLN A 66 -0.43 9.20 13.15
C GLN A 66 -0.30 10.13 11.94
N GLY A 67 0.89 10.24 11.36
CA GLY A 67 1.11 11.00 10.14
C GLY A 67 0.31 10.46 8.97
N PHE A 68 0.22 9.15 8.84
CA PHE A 68 -0.63 8.50 7.85
C PHE A 68 -2.11 8.84 8.09
N GLU A 69 -2.61 8.58 9.28
CA GLU A 69 -4.04 8.73 9.60
C GLU A 69 -4.52 10.17 9.49
N ARG A 70 -3.70 11.13 9.90
CA ARG A 70 -4.07 12.55 9.94
C ARG A 70 -3.70 13.32 8.68
N GLY A 71 -2.57 12.97 8.06
CA GLY A 71 -2.02 13.74 6.96
C GLY A 71 -2.28 13.15 5.58
N LEU A 72 -2.24 11.84 5.46
CA LEU A 72 -2.31 11.18 4.15
C LEU A 72 -3.65 10.52 3.89
N ALA A 73 -4.16 9.74 4.84
CA ALA A 73 -5.39 8.96 4.67
C ALA A 73 -6.61 9.78 4.29
N PRO A 74 -6.84 11.00 4.82
CA PRO A 74 -8.02 11.77 4.43
C PRO A 74 -8.10 12.11 2.95
N GLY A 75 -6.96 12.14 2.25
CA GLY A 75 -6.91 12.37 0.81
C GLY A 75 -6.96 11.12 -0.05
N LEU A 76 -7.10 9.95 0.56
CA LEU A 76 -7.07 8.67 -0.14
C LEU A 76 -8.45 8.01 -0.12
N LEU A 77 -8.75 7.29 -1.20
CA LEU A 77 -9.85 6.33 -1.21
C LEU A 77 -9.33 5.03 -0.61
N VAL A 78 -10.02 4.51 0.40
CA VAL A 78 -9.67 3.22 1.01
C VAL A 78 -10.69 2.19 0.54
N LEU A 79 -10.24 1.30 -0.34
CA LEU A 79 -11.09 0.25 -0.90
C LEU A 79 -11.15 -0.93 0.07
N GLU A 80 -12.35 -1.33 0.44
CA GLU A 80 -12.55 -2.50 1.28
C GLU A 80 -12.38 -3.77 0.45
N LEU A 81 -11.79 -4.81 1.07
CA LEU A 81 -11.65 -6.10 0.43
C LEU A 81 -13.00 -6.80 0.34
N GLU A 82 -13.20 -7.47 -0.79
CA GLU A 82 -14.38 -8.29 -1.05
C GLU A 82 -13.94 -9.73 -1.29
N PRO A 83 -14.84 -10.72 -1.08
CA PRO A 83 -14.50 -12.12 -1.37
C PRO A 83 -14.01 -12.34 -2.80
N GLN A 84 -14.54 -11.58 -3.76
CA GLN A 84 -14.13 -11.69 -5.16
C GLN A 84 -12.68 -11.31 -5.39
N ASP A 85 -12.12 -10.40 -4.57
CA ASP A 85 -10.71 -10.01 -4.67
C ASP A 85 -9.80 -11.21 -4.43
N PHE A 86 -10.13 -12.04 -3.44
CA PHE A 86 -9.37 -13.25 -3.14
C PHE A 86 -9.52 -14.29 -4.25
N SER A 87 -10.71 -14.49 -4.78
CA SER A 87 -10.93 -15.39 -5.91
C SER A 87 -10.13 -14.96 -7.13
N ASN A 88 -10.11 -13.68 -7.43
CA ASN A 88 -9.36 -13.13 -8.55
C ASN A 88 -7.85 -13.25 -8.35
N ALA A 89 -7.36 -13.00 -7.13
CA ALA A 89 -5.95 -13.20 -6.79
C ALA A 89 -5.55 -14.66 -6.94
N ASN A 90 -6.38 -15.58 -6.47
CA ASN A 90 -6.14 -17.01 -6.59
C ASN A 90 -6.05 -17.44 -8.06
N ALA A 91 -6.95 -16.92 -8.91
CA ALA A 91 -6.93 -17.21 -10.34
C ALA A 91 -5.64 -16.71 -11.00
N CYS A 92 -5.16 -15.52 -10.60
CA CYS A 92 -3.90 -14.96 -11.09
C CYS A 92 -2.70 -15.85 -10.71
N LEU A 93 -2.67 -16.32 -9.47
CA LEU A 93 -1.58 -17.19 -8.98
C LEU A 93 -1.64 -18.58 -9.61
N ARG A 94 -2.83 -19.07 -9.90
CA ARG A 94 -3.06 -20.41 -10.45
C ARG A 94 -2.52 -20.62 -11.87
N GLY A 95 -2.08 -19.54 -12.52
CA GLY A 95 -1.41 -19.67 -13.82
C GLY A 95 -0.07 -20.44 -13.76
N TRP A 96 0.53 -20.59 -12.59
CA TRP A 96 1.79 -21.30 -12.29
C TRP A 96 3.03 -20.75 -13.01
N THR A 97 2.85 -19.69 -13.79
CA THR A 97 3.92 -19.10 -14.61
C THR A 97 4.36 -17.72 -14.11
N THR A 98 3.67 -17.19 -13.08
CA THR A 98 4.01 -15.89 -12.51
C THR A 98 4.91 -16.04 -11.30
N SER A 99 5.77 -15.05 -11.08
CA SER A 99 6.58 -14.92 -9.87
C SER A 99 5.88 -14.11 -8.77
N LEU A 100 4.65 -13.66 -9.00
CA LEU A 100 3.89 -12.89 -8.02
C LEU A 100 3.65 -13.69 -6.75
N ARG A 101 3.73 -13.02 -5.62
CA ARG A 101 3.35 -13.57 -4.32
C ARG A 101 1.93 -13.16 -3.97
N ALA A 102 1.41 -13.73 -2.88
CA ALA A 102 0.01 -13.54 -2.47
C ALA A 102 -0.36 -12.07 -2.32
N ALA A 103 0.48 -11.26 -1.67
CA ALA A 103 0.20 -9.84 -1.45
C ALA A 103 0.12 -9.06 -2.76
N ASP A 104 1.06 -9.31 -3.68
CA ASP A 104 1.07 -8.64 -4.99
C ASP A 104 -0.15 -9.02 -5.82
N ALA A 105 -0.51 -10.30 -5.83
CA ALA A 105 -1.69 -10.78 -6.54
C ALA A 105 -2.97 -10.17 -5.98
N LEU A 106 -3.04 -9.99 -4.67
CA LEU A 106 -4.21 -9.38 -4.02
C LEU A 106 -4.33 -7.90 -4.39
N HIS A 107 -3.24 -7.14 -4.36
CA HIS A 107 -3.24 -5.74 -4.80
C HIS A 107 -3.67 -5.60 -6.26
N LEU A 108 -3.13 -6.46 -7.12
CA LEU A 108 -3.47 -6.46 -8.54
C LEU A 108 -4.97 -6.77 -8.75
N ALA A 109 -5.49 -7.74 -8.02
CA ALA A 109 -6.89 -8.13 -8.09
C ALA A 109 -7.82 -7.00 -7.64
N ILE A 110 -7.48 -6.32 -6.53
CA ILE A 110 -8.24 -5.19 -6.01
C ILE A 110 -8.27 -4.05 -7.04
N ALA A 111 -7.12 -3.65 -7.54
CA ALA A 111 -7.02 -2.58 -8.51
C ALA A 111 -7.81 -2.89 -9.78
N SER A 112 -7.62 -4.08 -10.35
CA SER A 112 -8.32 -4.51 -11.57
C SER A 112 -9.82 -4.60 -11.37
N GLY A 113 -10.24 -5.13 -10.22
CA GLY A 113 -11.66 -5.30 -9.90
C GLY A 113 -12.41 -3.99 -9.73
N ARG A 114 -11.71 -2.90 -9.44
CA ARG A 114 -12.29 -1.56 -9.28
C ARG A 114 -12.01 -0.64 -10.47
N GLY A 115 -11.43 -1.17 -11.55
CA GLY A 115 -11.09 -0.37 -12.72
C GLY A 115 -9.99 0.67 -12.46
N ALA A 116 -9.14 0.43 -11.49
CA ALA A 116 -8.04 1.33 -11.15
C ALA A 116 -6.79 1.00 -11.97
N SER A 117 -5.99 2.02 -12.24
CA SER A 117 -4.62 1.83 -12.73
C SER A 117 -3.68 1.62 -11.55
N LEU A 118 -2.68 0.83 -11.76
CA LEU A 118 -1.69 0.50 -10.73
C LEU A 118 -0.42 1.31 -10.94
#